data_cdd01039a9f78d3866b2ca65224b5fe1
#
_entry.id   cdd01039a9f78d3866b2ca65224b5fe1
#
_cell.length_a   1.000
_cell.length_b   1.000
_cell.length_c   1.000
_cell.angle_alpha   90.00
_cell.angle_beta   90.00
_cell.angle_gamma   90.00
#
_symmetry.space_group_name_H-M   'P 1'
#
loop_
_entity.id
_entity.type
_entity.pdbx_description
1 polymer ?
#
loop_
_entity_poly.entity_id
_entity_poly.type
_entity_poly.pdbx_seq_one_letter_code
_entity_poly.pdbx_strand_id
1 'polypeptide(L)'
;MATEVQEQGLQQKAKEAIITLNKAAAIQIAEQASSEMGASELVDLIEVGFKAGIMVVGDRFGRGDMFLPELVAAAEIMKSSLAILEPKLRENQVTQEPVGRIVIATVKGDLHDIGKTMVSSLLMANGFEVIDLGIDVATLEIIDAARKNQADMICLSALLTTTIIAQKEVVDALKEMGHREDFKVMIGGAASSQNWAEEIGADAYGADAQEATEIAIDLLKK
;
A
#
# COMPACT_ATOMS: atom_id res chain seq x y z
N MET A 1 -9.12 34.48 -4.93
CA MET A 1 -10.39 34.38 -4.15
C MET A 1 -11.42 33.45 -4.79
N ALA A 2 -11.89 33.66 -6.06
CA ALA A 2 -12.86 32.73 -6.67
C ALA A 2 -12.25 31.34 -6.97
N THR A 3 -11.01 31.28 -7.43
CA THR A 3 -10.26 30.06 -7.72
C THR A 3 -9.98 29.24 -6.44
N GLU A 4 -9.50 29.88 -5.39
CA GLU A 4 -9.20 29.22 -4.09
C GLU A 4 -10.44 28.60 -3.42
N VAL A 5 -11.59 29.28 -3.51
CA VAL A 5 -12.89 28.74 -2.98
C VAL A 5 -13.35 27.55 -3.80
N GLN A 6 -13.08 27.55 -5.12
CA GLN A 6 -13.44 26.45 -6.01
C GLN A 6 -12.53 25.22 -5.79
N GLU A 7 -11.23 25.43 -5.56
CA GLU A 7 -10.23 24.41 -5.22
C GLU A 7 -10.53 23.74 -3.89
N GLN A 8 -10.77 24.51 -2.83
CA GLN A 8 -11.17 23.98 -1.51
C GLN A 8 -12.47 23.18 -1.59
N GLY A 9 -13.41 23.59 -2.46
CA GLY A 9 -14.62 22.83 -2.74
C GLY A 9 -14.35 21.48 -3.42
N LEU A 10 -13.36 21.39 -4.30
CA LEU A 10 -13.02 20.16 -5.03
C LEU A 10 -12.25 19.18 -4.12
N GLN A 11 -11.33 19.66 -3.30
CA GLN A 11 -10.62 18.88 -2.29
C GLN A 11 -11.59 18.22 -1.30
N GLN A 12 -12.55 18.99 -0.77
CA GLN A 12 -13.56 18.47 0.14
C GLN A 12 -14.45 17.40 -0.53
N LYS A 13 -14.83 17.62 -1.78
CA LYS A 13 -15.60 16.62 -2.56
C LYS A 13 -14.81 15.35 -2.82
N ALA A 14 -13.52 15.46 -3.13
CA ALA A 14 -12.63 14.32 -3.31
C ALA A 14 -12.51 13.49 -2.02
N LYS A 15 -12.29 14.17 -0.89
CA LYS A 15 -12.28 13.55 0.44
C LYS A 15 -13.59 12.80 0.73
N GLU A 16 -14.71 13.46 0.50
CA GLU A 16 -16.03 12.88 0.72
C GLU A 16 -16.32 11.69 -0.20
N ALA A 17 -15.90 11.75 -1.46
CA ALA A 17 -16.07 10.67 -2.42
C ALA A 17 -15.35 9.38 -1.97
N ILE A 18 -14.15 9.49 -1.39
CA ILE A 18 -13.44 8.35 -0.79
C ILE A 18 -14.20 7.84 0.45
N ILE A 19 -14.55 8.73 1.38
CA ILE A 19 -15.19 8.35 2.66
C ILE A 19 -16.55 7.67 2.43
N THR A 20 -17.30 8.11 1.42
CA THR A 20 -18.62 7.58 1.07
C THR A 20 -18.56 6.46 0.02
N LEU A 21 -17.35 6.04 -0.37
CA LEU A 21 -17.11 5.01 -1.38
C LEU A 21 -17.77 5.31 -2.74
N ASN A 22 -17.89 6.59 -3.09
CA ASN A 22 -18.50 7.03 -4.33
C ASN A 22 -17.46 7.06 -5.47
N LYS A 23 -17.22 5.89 -6.08
CA LYS A 23 -16.26 5.73 -7.17
C LYS A 23 -16.54 6.66 -8.35
N ALA A 24 -17.81 6.82 -8.73
CA ALA A 24 -18.17 7.66 -9.88
C ALA A 24 -17.81 9.14 -9.65
N ALA A 25 -18.12 9.66 -8.45
CA ALA A 25 -17.76 11.03 -8.09
C ALA A 25 -16.24 11.22 -8.03
N ALA A 26 -15.49 10.26 -7.44
CA ALA A 26 -14.04 10.32 -7.35
C ALA A 26 -13.37 10.36 -8.73
N ILE A 27 -13.81 9.51 -9.66
CA ILE A 27 -13.32 9.47 -11.04
C ILE A 27 -13.63 10.80 -11.76
N GLN A 28 -14.87 11.28 -11.66
CA GLN A 28 -15.26 12.55 -12.27
C GLN A 28 -14.42 13.73 -11.78
N ILE A 29 -14.14 13.77 -10.47
CA ILE A 29 -13.28 14.80 -9.88
C ILE A 29 -11.85 14.69 -10.43
N ALA A 30 -11.30 13.47 -10.53
CA ALA A 30 -9.97 13.26 -11.07
C ALA A 30 -9.87 13.66 -12.56
N GLU A 31 -10.86 13.32 -13.37
CA GLU A 31 -10.93 13.70 -14.79
C GLU A 31 -11.02 15.22 -14.96
N GLN A 32 -11.89 15.88 -14.21
CA GLN A 32 -12.01 17.34 -14.21
C GLN A 32 -10.68 17.99 -13.81
N ALA A 33 -10.09 17.54 -12.70
CA ALA A 33 -8.84 18.10 -12.21
C ALA A 33 -7.68 17.90 -13.20
N SER A 34 -7.57 16.72 -13.81
CA SER A 34 -6.56 16.43 -14.84
C SER A 34 -6.64 17.36 -16.04
N SER A 35 -7.85 17.83 -16.40
CA SER A 35 -8.07 18.73 -17.55
C SER A 35 -7.92 20.20 -17.20
N GLU A 36 -8.27 20.63 -16.00
CA GLU A 36 -8.43 22.05 -15.65
C GLU A 36 -7.32 22.59 -14.72
N MET A 37 -6.66 21.70 -13.92
CA MET A 37 -5.74 22.12 -12.86
C MET A 37 -4.27 22.06 -13.29
N GLY A 38 -3.46 22.92 -12.71
CA GLY A 38 -2.01 22.88 -12.80
C GLY A 38 -1.39 21.84 -11.84
N ALA A 39 -0.10 21.56 -12.00
CA ALA A 39 0.58 20.51 -11.26
C ALA A 39 0.52 20.70 -9.73
N SER A 40 0.71 21.93 -9.23
CA SER A 40 0.66 22.24 -7.80
C SER A 40 -0.74 21.99 -7.23
N GLU A 41 -1.78 22.42 -7.95
CA GLU A 41 -3.19 22.24 -7.57
C GLU A 41 -3.58 20.75 -7.54
N LEU A 42 -3.03 19.95 -8.48
CA LEU A 42 -3.22 18.50 -8.49
C LEU A 42 -2.58 17.82 -7.27
N VAL A 43 -1.37 18.25 -6.88
CA VAL A 43 -0.71 17.75 -5.65
C VAL A 43 -1.57 18.07 -4.43
N ASP A 44 -2.07 19.29 -4.32
CA ASP A 44 -2.93 19.70 -3.20
C ASP A 44 -4.26 18.92 -3.19
N LEU A 45 -4.86 18.65 -4.35
CA LEU A 45 -6.06 17.81 -4.47
C LEU A 45 -5.79 16.38 -3.99
N ILE A 46 -4.63 15.81 -4.32
CA ILE A 46 -4.26 14.49 -3.87
C ILE A 46 -4.04 14.46 -2.35
N GLU A 47 -3.21 15.37 -1.81
CA GLU A 47 -2.85 15.37 -0.39
C GLU A 47 -4.01 15.75 0.52
N VAL A 48 -4.72 16.84 0.21
CA VAL A 48 -5.78 17.39 1.08
C VAL A 48 -7.14 16.77 0.77
N GLY A 49 -7.33 16.25 -0.45
CA GLY A 49 -8.57 15.61 -0.88
C GLY A 49 -8.53 14.09 -0.74
N PHE A 50 -8.00 13.43 -1.75
CA PHE A 50 -8.05 11.95 -1.84
C PHE A 50 -7.34 11.26 -0.68
N LYS A 51 -6.10 11.65 -0.37
CA LYS A 51 -5.30 11.06 0.71
C LYS A 51 -5.92 11.32 2.09
N ALA A 52 -6.40 12.53 2.34
CA ALA A 52 -7.11 12.81 3.59
C ALA A 52 -8.40 11.98 3.72
N GLY A 53 -9.05 11.64 2.60
CA GLY A 53 -10.22 10.75 2.58
C GLY A 53 -9.90 9.32 2.98
N ILE A 54 -8.86 8.73 2.36
CA ILE A 54 -8.48 7.34 2.64
C ILE A 54 -7.94 7.17 4.06
N MET A 55 -7.24 8.18 4.61
CA MET A 55 -6.79 8.16 6.00
C MET A 55 -7.97 8.10 6.98
N VAL A 56 -9.07 8.83 6.71
CA VAL A 56 -10.30 8.74 7.54
C VAL A 56 -10.91 7.34 7.47
N VAL A 57 -10.90 6.70 6.29
CA VAL A 57 -11.38 5.31 6.13
C VAL A 57 -10.49 4.35 6.91
N GLY A 58 -9.17 4.47 6.84
CA GLY A 58 -8.21 3.69 7.62
C GLY A 58 -8.43 3.81 9.13
N ASP A 59 -8.58 5.04 9.62
CA ASP A 59 -8.89 5.30 11.05
C ASP A 59 -10.22 4.68 11.50
N ARG A 60 -11.27 4.77 10.66
CA ARG A 60 -12.58 4.15 10.95
C ARG A 60 -12.48 2.63 10.97
N PHE A 61 -11.72 2.04 10.03
CA PHE A 61 -11.46 0.62 10.04
C PHE A 61 -10.72 0.19 11.31
N GLY A 62 -9.65 0.89 11.71
CA GLY A 62 -8.89 0.62 12.94
C GLY A 62 -9.73 0.71 14.22
N ARG A 63 -10.79 1.55 14.24
CA ARG A 63 -11.74 1.65 15.36
C ARG A 63 -12.91 0.66 15.27
N GLY A 64 -13.03 -0.12 14.19
CA GLY A 64 -14.15 -1.03 13.95
C GLY A 64 -15.44 -0.35 13.46
N ASP A 65 -15.37 0.93 13.04
CA ASP A 65 -16.49 1.69 12.48
C ASP A 65 -16.73 1.38 10.99
N MET A 66 -15.78 0.73 10.34
CA MET A 66 -15.84 0.24 8.96
C MET A 66 -15.29 -1.18 8.87
N PHE A 67 -15.72 -1.93 7.84
CA PHE A 67 -15.32 -3.32 7.60
C PHE A 67 -14.33 -3.43 6.44
N LEU A 68 -13.67 -4.58 6.30
CA LEU A 68 -12.67 -4.82 5.26
C LEU A 68 -13.16 -4.52 3.83
N PRO A 69 -14.38 -4.90 3.39
CA PRO A 69 -14.84 -4.57 2.05
C PRO A 69 -14.88 -3.06 1.77
N GLU A 70 -15.17 -2.24 2.78
CA GLU A 70 -15.22 -0.79 2.65
C GLU A 70 -13.81 -0.19 2.54
N LEU A 71 -12.87 -0.70 3.32
CA LEU A 71 -11.45 -0.31 3.22
C LEU A 71 -10.86 -0.66 1.85
N VAL A 72 -11.11 -1.88 1.36
CA VAL A 72 -10.65 -2.33 0.03
C VAL A 72 -11.26 -1.47 -1.07
N ALA A 73 -12.57 -1.18 -0.99
CA ALA A 73 -13.24 -0.33 -1.96
C ALA A 73 -12.66 1.10 -1.97
N ALA A 74 -12.38 1.68 -0.82
CA ALA A 74 -11.75 3.00 -0.72
C ALA A 74 -10.35 3.02 -1.34
N ALA A 75 -9.53 2.00 -1.07
CA ALA A 75 -8.19 1.87 -1.65
C ALA A 75 -8.23 1.74 -3.19
N GLU A 76 -9.17 0.97 -3.73
CA GLU A 76 -9.38 0.85 -5.18
C GLU A 76 -9.87 2.15 -5.83
N ILE A 77 -10.71 2.92 -5.15
CA ILE A 77 -11.16 4.23 -5.61
C ILE A 77 -9.96 5.20 -5.65
N MET A 78 -9.17 5.25 -4.58
CA MET A 78 -7.96 6.06 -4.52
C MET A 78 -7.00 5.72 -5.65
N LYS A 79 -6.67 4.45 -5.84
CA LYS A 79 -5.79 3.94 -6.91
C LYS A 79 -6.31 4.34 -8.31
N SER A 80 -7.62 4.17 -8.55
CA SER A 80 -8.23 4.53 -9.83
C SER A 80 -8.16 6.04 -10.10
N SER A 81 -8.35 6.87 -9.07
CA SER A 81 -8.27 8.33 -9.18
C SER A 81 -6.84 8.81 -9.45
N LEU A 82 -5.85 8.24 -8.74
CA LEU A 82 -4.44 8.56 -8.96
C LEU A 82 -3.97 8.20 -10.37
N ALA A 83 -4.40 7.06 -10.90
CA ALA A 83 -4.05 6.63 -12.25
C ALA A 83 -4.51 7.62 -13.35
N ILE A 84 -5.58 8.39 -13.09
CA ILE A 84 -6.05 9.47 -13.99
C ILE A 84 -5.18 10.72 -13.88
N LEU A 85 -4.69 11.02 -12.67
CA LEU A 85 -3.90 12.24 -12.39
C LEU A 85 -2.41 12.09 -12.73
N GLU A 86 -1.87 10.87 -12.61
CA GLU A 86 -0.45 10.57 -12.83
C GLU A 86 0.12 11.06 -14.17
N PRO A 87 -0.52 10.86 -15.34
CA PRO A 87 0.02 11.31 -16.61
C PRO A 87 0.28 12.82 -16.60
N LYS A 88 -0.67 13.59 -16.04
CA LYS A 88 -0.56 15.05 -15.96
C LYS A 88 0.53 15.51 -15.01
N LEU A 89 0.73 14.83 -13.90
CA LEU A 89 1.83 15.11 -12.97
C LEU A 89 3.19 14.83 -13.63
N ARG A 90 3.32 13.71 -14.34
CA ARG A 90 4.55 13.36 -15.08
C ARG A 90 4.89 14.36 -16.18
N GLU A 91 3.91 14.84 -16.94
CA GLU A 91 4.10 15.89 -17.95
C GLU A 91 4.71 17.16 -17.35
N ASN A 92 4.34 17.50 -16.13
CA ASN A 92 4.82 18.69 -15.41
C ASN A 92 6.10 18.43 -14.58
N GLN A 93 6.72 17.24 -14.70
CA GLN A 93 7.90 16.82 -13.93
C GLN A 93 7.68 16.83 -12.41
N VAL A 94 6.44 16.75 -11.97
CA VAL A 94 6.08 16.59 -10.57
C VAL A 94 5.91 15.10 -10.31
N THR A 95 6.91 14.46 -9.71
CA THR A 95 6.82 13.11 -9.20
C THR A 95 6.37 13.18 -7.75
N GLN A 96 5.17 12.73 -7.45
CA GLN A 96 4.84 12.35 -6.09
C GLN A 96 5.53 11.01 -5.84
N GLU A 97 6.63 11.03 -5.11
CA GLU A 97 7.22 9.78 -4.66
C GLU A 97 6.32 9.16 -3.60
N PRO A 98 6.01 7.87 -3.70
CA PRO A 98 5.31 7.16 -2.63
C PRO A 98 6.16 7.21 -1.36
N VAL A 99 5.54 7.04 -0.20
CA VAL A 99 6.24 6.90 1.10
C VAL A 99 7.31 5.80 1.02
N GLY A 100 7.01 4.75 0.25
CA GLY A 100 7.91 3.66 -0.10
C GLY A 100 7.20 2.69 -1.04
N ARG A 101 7.96 1.80 -1.70
CA ARG A 101 7.45 0.73 -2.56
C ARG A 101 7.54 -0.59 -1.84
N ILE A 102 6.44 -1.31 -1.78
CA ILE A 102 6.31 -2.57 -1.05
C ILE A 102 5.83 -3.66 -1.99
N VAL A 103 6.59 -4.73 -2.10
CA VAL A 103 6.12 -5.98 -2.71
C VAL A 103 5.51 -6.84 -1.60
N ILE A 104 4.28 -7.30 -1.78
CA ILE A 104 3.59 -8.16 -0.83
C ILE A 104 3.12 -9.44 -1.51
N ALA A 105 3.28 -10.58 -0.84
CA ALA A 105 2.90 -11.89 -1.37
C ALA A 105 2.46 -12.85 -0.26
N THR A 106 1.54 -13.73 -0.59
CA THR A 106 1.37 -14.97 0.16
C THR A 106 2.33 -16.00 -0.41
N VAL A 107 3.18 -16.56 0.45
CA VAL A 107 4.29 -17.42 0.05
C VAL A 107 3.84 -18.72 -0.61
N LYS A 108 4.78 -19.41 -1.26
CA LYS A 108 4.56 -20.68 -1.95
C LYS A 108 3.87 -21.72 -1.08
N GLY A 109 2.82 -22.35 -1.63
CA GLY A 109 2.02 -23.38 -0.97
C GLY A 109 0.90 -22.83 -0.09
N ASP A 110 0.80 -21.53 0.11
CA ASP A 110 -0.26 -20.89 0.91
C ASP A 110 -1.26 -20.16 0.01
N LEU A 111 -2.57 -20.35 0.28
CA LEU A 111 -3.66 -19.78 -0.52
C LEU A 111 -4.48 -18.74 0.26
N HIS A 112 -4.06 -18.39 1.47
CA HIS A 112 -4.78 -17.45 2.33
C HIS A 112 -4.37 -16.02 2.00
N ASP A 113 -5.35 -15.16 1.76
CA ASP A 113 -5.11 -13.78 1.31
C ASP A 113 -5.83 -12.69 2.11
N ILE A 114 -6.78 -13.05 3.00
CA ILE A 114 -7.57 -12.05 3.73
C ILE A 114 -6.66 -11.11 4.53
N GLY A 115 -5.76 -11.66 5.35
CA GLY A 115 -4.83 -10.86 6.16
C GLY A 115 -3.90 -10.01 5.29
N LYS A 116 -3.35 -10.60 4.21
CA LYS A 116 -2.50 -9.90 3.24
C LYS A 116 -3.24 -8.73 2.57
N THR A 117 -4.49 -8.95 2.16
CA THR A 117 -5.34 -7.91 1.54
C THR A 117 -5.61 -6.75 2.51
N MET A 118 -5.81 -7.05 3.80
CA MET A 118 -5.97 -6.03 4.83
C MET A 118 -4.70 -5.17 4.97
N VAL A 119 -3.53 -5.81 5.09
CA VAL A 119 -2.22 -5.12 5.16
C VAL A 119 -2.01 -4.28 3.91
N SER A 120 -2.20 -4.85 2.71
CA SER A 120 -2.06 -4.15 1.43
C SER A 120 -2.94 -2.90 1.37
N SER A 121 -4.21 -3.01 1.80
CA SER A 121 -5.16 -1.89 1.77
C SER A 121 -4.77 -0.77 2.74
N LEU A 122 -4.31 -1.11 3.96
CA LEU A 122 -3.85 -0.13 4.94
C LEU A 122 -2.54 0.54 4.50
N LEU A 123 -1.60 -0.20 3.92
CA LEU A 123 -0.38 0.37 3.37
C LEU A 123 -0.69 1.37 2.24
N MET A 124 -1.58 1.01 1.31
CA MET A 124 -2.03 1.94 0.25
C MET A 124 -2.71 3.17 0.83
N ALA A 125 -3.55 3.01 1.86
CA ALA A 125 -4.19 4.13 2.57
C ALA A 125 -3.18 5.09 3.22
N ASN A 126 -2.00 4.57 3.60
CA ASN A 126 -0.91 5.36 4.18
C ASN A 126 0.12 5.87 3.14
N GLY A 127 -0.20 5.78 1.84
CA GLY A 127 0.58 6.39 0.77
C GLY A 127 1.73 5.54 0.23
N PHE A 128 1.76 4.25 0.55
CA PHE A 128 2.71 3.31 -0.06
C PHE A 128 2.24 2.88 -1.45
N GLU A 129 3.19 2.69 -2.36
CA GLU A 129 2.96 1.94 -3.60
C GLU A 129 3.08 0.46 -3.29
N VAL A 130 1.96 -0.28 -3.38
CA VAL A 130 1.91 -1.71 -3.06
C VAL A 130 1.76 -2.54 -4.33
N ILE A 131 2.71 -3.44 -4.54
CA ILE A 131 2.73 -4.43 -5.61
C ILE A 131 2.32 -5.77 -4.99
N ASP A 132 1.03 -6.10 -5.07
CA ASP A 132 0.50 -7.37 -4.58
C ASP A 132 0.65 -8.46 -5.63
N LEU A 133 1.45 -9.48 -5.34
CA LEU A 133 1.72 -10.61 -6.24
C LEU A 133 0.68 -11.73 -6.11
N GLY A 134 -0.28 -11.62 -5.20
CA GLY A 134 -1.30 -12.63 -4.98
C GLY A 134 -0.86 -13.73 -4.00
N ILE A 135 -1.26 -14.96 -4.31
CA ILE A 135 -1.11 -16.15 -3.45
C ILE A 135 -0.24 -17.21 -4.11
N ASP A 136 0.30 -18.14 -3.33
CA ASP A 136 1.12 -19.27 -3.82
C ASP A 136 2.32 -18.81 -4.68
N VAL A 137 2.94 -17.69 -4.29
CA VAL A 137 3.99 -17.04 -5.09
C VAL A 137 5.33 -17.67 -4.81
N ALA A 138 6.05 -18.03 -5.88
CA ALA A 138 7.37 -18.66 -5.77
C ALA A 138 8.43 -17.68 -5.25
N THR A 139 9.41 -18.18 -4.49
CA THR A 139 10.52 -17.40 -3.89
C THR A 139 11.22 -16.49 -4.88
N LEU A 140 11.62 -16.99 -6.04
CA LEU A 140 12.32 -16.20 -7.05
C LEU A 140 11.43 -15.14 -7.70
N GLU A 141 10.15 -15.43 -7.87
CA GLU A 141 9.18 -14.47 -8.41
C GLU A 141 9.00 -13.25 -7.46
N ILE A 142 8.97 -13.50 -6.16
CA ILE A 142 8.92 -12.41 -5.15
C ILE A 142 10.17 -11.54 -5.25
N ILE A 143 11.35 -12.15 -5.29
CA ILE A 143 12.63 -11.43 -5.36
C ILE A 143 12.77 -10.65 -6.66
N ASP A 144 12.42 -11.26 -7.78
CA ASP A 144 12.48 -10.62 -9.10
C ASP A 144 11.50 -9.44 -9.20
N ALA A 145 10.28 -9.59 -8.64
CA ALA A 145 9.32 -8.51 -8.57
C ALA A 145 9.82 -7.34 -7.70
N ALA A 146 10.43 -7.62 -6.54
CA ALA A 146 10.98 -6.60 -5.67
C ALA A 146 12.11 -5.82 -6.37
N ARG A 147 13.01 -6.50 -7.05
CA ARG A 147 14.10 -5.87 -7.81
C ARG A 147 13.59 -5.04 -8.99
N LYS A 148 12.69 -5.62 -9.79
CA LYS A 148 12.12 -4.96 -10.98
C LYS A 148 11.38 -3.67 -10.63
N ASN A 149 10.65 -3.67 -9.52
CA ASN A 149 9.87 -2.51 -9.07
C ASN A 149 10.66 -1.60 -8.12
N GLN A 150 11.95 -1.88 -7.88
CA GLN A 150 12.79 -1.10 -6.96
C GLN A 150 12.10 -0.95 -5.58
N ALA A 151 11.61 -2.06 -5.05
CA ALA A 151 10.91 -2.06 -3.77
C ALA A 151 11.86 -1.70 -2.62
N ASP A 152 11.35 -0.99 -1.64
CA ASP A 152 12.05 -0.72 -0.38
C ASP A 152 11.84 -1.86 0.64
N MET A 153 10.69 -2.57 0.50
CA MET A 153 10.29 -3.63 1.44
C MET A 153 9.62 -4.82 0.72
N ILE A 154 9.84 -6.01 1.26
CA ILE A 154 9.15 -7.26 0.91
C ILE A 154 8.32 -7.70 2.12
N CYS A 155 7.02 -7.89 1.93
CA CYS A 155 6.09 -8.40 2.95
C CYS A 155 5.63 -9.82 2.59
N LEU A 156 5.81 -10.77 3.51
CA LEU A 156 5.55 -12.18 3.29
C LEU A 156 4.45 -12.69 4.24
N SER A 157 3.36 -13.21 3.68
CA SER A 157 2.25 -13.78 4.44
C SER A 157 2.28 -15.30 4.40
N ALA A 158 2.15 -15.95 5.57
CA ALA A 158 1.96 -17.39 5.71
C ALA A 158 0.98 -17.72 6.84
N LEU A 159 -0.09 -18.46 6.57
CA LEU A 159 -1.10 -18.80 7.57
C LEU A 159 -0.82 -20.15 8.26
N LEU A 160 -0.20 -21.10 7.56
CA LEU A 160 -0.03 -22.48 8.01
C LEU A 160 1.39 -22.75 8.49
N THR A 161 1.51 -23.62 9.49
CA THR A 161 2.82 -24.11 9.98
C THR A 161 3.62 -24.89 8.92
N THR A 162 2.93 -25.42 7.90
CA THR A 162 3.55 -26.10 6.76
C THR A 162 4.08 -25.15 5.71
N THR A 163 3.57 -23.93 5.63
CA THR A 163 3.95 -22.93 4.61
C THR A 163 4.88 -21.85 5.15
N ILE A 164 4.99 -21.70 6.47
CA ILE A 164 5.86 -20.69 7.10
C ILE A 164 7.34 -20.84 6.69
N ILE A 165 7.79 -22.04 6.37
CA ILE A 165 9.17 -22.28 5.92
C ILE A 165 9.49 -21.54 4.63
N ALA A 166 8.51 -21.26 3.77
CA ALA A 166 8.71 -20.52 2.55
C ALA A 166 9.05 -19.04 2.80
N GLN A 167 8.69 -18.47 3.97
CA GLN A 167 9.19 -17.15 4.38
C GLN A 167 10.71 -17.19 4.57
N LYS A 168 11.21 -18.24 5.22
CA LYS A 168 12.65 -18.46 5.40
C LYS A 168 13.37 -18.65 4.07
N GLU A 169 12.78 -19.42 3.15
CA GLU A 169 13.36 -19.64 1.81
C GLU A 169 13.57 -18.32 1.04
N VAL A 170 12.66 -17.34 1.17
CA VAL A 170 12.85 -16.01 0.57
C VAL A 170 14.03 -15.28 1.21
N VAL A 171 14.12 -15.27 2.54
CA VAL A 171 15.21 -14.60 3.26
C VAL A 171 16.57 -15.25 2.94
N ASP A 172 16.62 -16.58 2.92
CA ASP A 172 17.85 -17.32 2.61
C ASP A 172 18.28 -17.09 1.16
N ALA A 173 17.35 -17.12 0.20
CA ALA A 173 17.64 -16.80 -1.19
C ALA A 173 18.17 -15.38 -1.38
N LEU A 174 17.61 -14.38 -0.67
CA LEU A 174 18.13 -13.01 -0.67
C LEU A 174 19.59 -12.96 -0.17
N LYS A 175 19.92 -13.72 0.89
CA LYS A 175 21.29 -13.82 1.41
C LYS A 175 22.23 -14.46 0.41
N GLU A 176 21.82 -15.60 -0.17
CA GLU A 176 22.62 -16.35 -1.17
C GLU A 176 22.89 -15.53 -2.44
N MET A 177 21.92 -14.72 -2.86
CA MET A 177 22.04 -13.83 -4.02
C MET A 177 22.79 -12.53 -3.70
N GLY A 178 23.12 -12.23 -2.43
CA GLY A 178 23.77 -11.01 -2.00
C GLY A 178 22.85 -9.77 -1.99
N HIS A 179 21.52 -9.99 -1.93
CA HIS A 179 20.51 -8.94 -1.99
C HIS A 179 19.76 -8.72 -0.66
N ARG A 180 20.18 -9.36 0.45
CA ARG A 180 19.45 -9.26 1.74
C ARG A 180 19.37 -7.83 2.28
N GLU A 181 20.40 -7.04 2.05
CA GLU A 181 20.47 -5.66 2.52
C GLU A 181 19.78 -4.65 1.60
N ASP A 182 19.36 -5.07 0.41
CA ASP A 182 18.69 -4.21 -0.56
C ASP A 182 17.23 -3.93 -0.15
N PHE A 183 16.65 -4.79 0.71
CA PHE A 183 15.23 -4.74 1.09
C PHE A 183 15.05 -4.87 2.59
N LYS A 184 14.07 -4.16 3.15
CA LYS A 184 13.47 -4.54 4.41
C LYS A 184 12.56 -5.75 4.18
N VAL A 185 12.59 -6.72 5.10
CA VAL A 185 11.73 -7.90 5.03
C VAL A 185 10.84 -7.96 6.26
N MET A 186 9.54 -7.88 6.05
CA MET A 186 8.55 -8.04 7.09
C MET A 186 7.74 -9.31 6.84
N ILE A 187 7.49 -10.07 7.89
CA ILE A 187 6.67 -11.28 7.84
C ILE A 187 5.38 -11.10 8.64
N GLY A 188 4.36 -11.88 8.29
CA GLY A 188 3.09 -11.92 8.99
C GLY A 188 2.31 -13.19 8.68
N GLY A 189 1.11 -13.28 9.28
CA GLY A 189 0.22 -14.42 9.20
C GLY A 189 0.23 -15.27 10.47
N ALA A 190 -0.83 -16.07 10.68
CA ALA A 190 -1.11 -16.71 11.96
C ALA A 190 -0.05 -17.75 12.43
N ALA A 191 0.74 -18.28 11.50
CA ALA A 191 1.85 -19.17 11.85
C ALA A 191 3.14 -18.43 12.19
N SER A 192 3.24 -17.14 11.86
CA SER A 192 4.41 -16.29 12.09
C SER A 192 4.45 -15.75 13.51
N SER A 193 5.63 -15.35 13.97
CA SER A 193 5.84 -14.73 15.28
C SER A 193 7.10 -13.86 15.25
N GLN A 194 7.29 -13.02 16.25
CA GLN A 194 8.51 -12.24 16.43
C GLN A 194 9.75 -13.13 16.54
N ASN A 195 9.66 -14.24 17.31
CA ASN A 195 10.78 -15.18 17.42
C ASN A 195 11.14 -15.83 16.07
N TRP A 196 10.13 -16.13 15.26
CA TRP A 196 10.35 -16.67 13.93
C TRP A 196 11.01 -15.63 12.99
N ALA A 197 10.60 -14.38 13.05
CA ALA A 197 11.23 -13.31 12.29
C ALA A 197 12.73 -13.19 12.62
N GLU A 198 13.06 -13.20 13.91
CA GLU A 198 14.44 -13.15 14.39
C GLU A 198 15.25 -14.39 13.94
N GLU A 199 14.66 -15.59 14.05
CA GLU A 199 15.31 -16.86 13.66
C GLU A 199 15.68 -16.87 12.18
N ILE A 200 14.78 -16.42 11.29
CA ILE A 200 15.04 -16.42 9.85
C ILE A 200 15.86 -15.21 9.39
N GLY A 201 15.96 -14.16 10.22
CA GLY A 201 16.63 -12.91 9.93
C GLY A 201 15.79 -11.97 9.07
N ALA A 202 14.47 -11.95 9.28
CA ALA A 202 13.59 -10.88 8.80
C ALA A 202 13.78 -9.62 9.67
N ASP A 203 13.42 -8.43 9.14
CA ASP A 203 13.59 -7.17 9.87
C ASP A 203 12.43 -6.93 10.85
N ALA A 204 11.24 -7.49 10.58
CA ALA A 204 10.08 -7.29 11.42
C ALA A 204 9.01 -8.38 11.27
N TYR A 205 8.13 -8.42 12.28
CA TYR A 205 6.90 -9.21 12.29
C TYR A 205 5.72 -8.30 12.61
N GLY A 206 4.69 -8.35 11.78
CA GLY A 206 3.40 -7.69 12.01
C GLY A 206 2.36 -8.71 12.49
N ALA A 207 1.89 -8.58 13.71
CA ALA A 207 0.92 -9.51 14.30
C ALA A 207 -0.49 -9.31 13.71
N ASP A 208 -0.80 -8.08 13.31
CA ASP A 208 -2.03 -7.74 12.60
C ASP A 208 -1.77 -6.65 11.55
N ALA A 209 -2.82 -6.26 10.84
CA ALA A 209 -2.70 -5.33 9.73
C ALA A 209 -2.39 -3.88 10.17
N GLN A 210 -2.84 -3.48 11.35
CA GLN A 210 -2.55 -2.18 11.92
C GLN A 210 -1.07 -2.09 12.32
N GLU A 211 -0.60 -3.05 13.11
CA GLU A 211 0.79 -3.13 13.55
C GLU A 211 1.75 -3.25 12.36
N ALA A 212 1.44 -4.10 11.37
CA ALA A 212 2.23 -4.24 10.14
C ALA A 212 2.38 -2.89 9.42
N THR A 213 1.32 -2.09 9.37
CA THR A 213 1.33 -0.77 8.74
C THR A 213 2.19 0.22 9.52
N GLU A 214 2.07 0.25 10.84
CA GLU A 214 2.88 1.12 11.72
C GLU A 214 4.37 0.78 11.60
N ILE A 215 4.72 -0.51 11.60
CA ILE A 215 6.08 -1.01 11.41
C ILE A 215 6.64 -0.58 10.04
N ALA A 216 5.86 -0.74 8.97
CA ALA A 216 6.29 -0.33 7.62
C ALA A 216 6.57 1.17 7.55
N ILE A 217 5.71 1.99 8.16
CA ILE A 217 5.92 3.44 8.27
C ILE A 217 7.23 3.73 9.00
N ASP A 218 7.49 3.08 10.13
CA ASP A 218 8.69 3.33 10.94
C ASP A 218 9.99 2.87 10.25
N LEU A 219 9.96 1.73 9.56
CA LEU A 219 11.13 1.19 8.85
C LEU A 219 11.48 1.96 7.57
N LEU A 220 10.50 2.61 6.93
CA LEU A 220 10.68 3.30 5.66
C LEU A 220 10.59 4.84 5.78
N LYS A 221 10.43 5.39 6.99
CA LYS A 221 10.60 6.84 7.22
C LYS A 221 12.01 7.26 6.82
N LYS A 222 12.08 8.15 5.84
CA LYS A 222 13.32 8.82 5.41
C LYS A 222 13.59 10.06 6.25
#